data_4d14d86a4b18dda25819be92d6de6761
#
_entry.id   4d14d86a4b18dda25819be92d6de6761
#
_cell.length_a   1.000
_cell.length_b   1.000
_cell.length_c   1.000
_cell.angle_alpha   90.00
_cell.angle_beta   90.00
_cell.angle_gamma   90.00
#
_symmetry.space_group_name_H-M   'P 1'
#
loop_
_entity.id
_entity.type
_entity.pdbx_description
1 polymer ?
#
loop_
_entity_poly.entity_id
_entity_poly.type
_entity_poly.pdbx_seq_one_letter_code
_entity_poly.pdbx_strand_id
1 'polypeptide(L)'
;MISITLSSSSNEIGPSFLTTASRNYLSARILFLNGQFYDAGILAHEAIEKIMKAALYLKDPKRSPVRGHVLTSLRPGVEAELGIDLSEFDTLFNYFEVCYDYRYPDDPKPKDFATGTVYVKLLDKVFISLHSKCLELIQDDLVRNR
;
A
#
# COMPACT_ATOMS: atom_id res chain seq x y z
N MET A 1 -26.77 -21.77 6.27
CA MET A 1 -25.58 -20.95 6.49
C MET A 1 -24.47 -21.47 5.59
N ILE A 2 -24.07 -20.67 4.63
CA ILE A 2 -23.00 -21.05 3.71
C ILE A 2 -21.69 -20.75 4.42
N SER A 3 -20.99 -21.82 4.82
CA SER A 3 -19.65 -21.72 5.34
C SER A 3 -18.69 -21.52 4.16
N ILE A 4 -18.26 -20.28 3.95
CA ILE A 4 -17.21 -20.03 2.99
C ILE A 4 -15.89 -20.37 3.67
N THR A 5 -15.38 -21.53 3.40
CA THR A 5 -14.01 -21.87 3.76
C THR A 5 -13.10 -21.14 2.76
N LEU A 6 -12.56 -20.00 3.17
CA LEU A 6 -11.52 -19.35 2.40
C LEU A 6 -10.26 -20.21 2.52
N SER A 7 -10.13 -21.15 1.61
CA SER A 7 -8.81 -21.74 1.40
C SER A 7 -7.94 -20.64 0.78
N SER A 8 -6.90 -20.22 1.49
CA SER A 8 -5.92 -19.31 0.95
C SER A 8 -5.13 -20.02 -0.15
N SER A 9 -5.71 -20.08 -1.35
CA SER A 9 -4.91 -20.41 -2.51
C SER A 9 -3.96 -19.23 -2.77
N SER A 10 -2.75 -19.50 -3.26
CA SER A 10 -1.78 -18.46 -3.62
C SER A 10 -2.40 -17.39 -4.53
N ASN A 11 -3.46 -17.72 -5.29
CA ASN A 11 -4.16 -16.81 -6.19
C ASN A 11 -5.03 -15.77 -5.46
N GLU A 12 -5.32 -15.97 -4.18
CA GLU A 12 -6.18 -15.07 -3.40
C GLU A 12 -5.38 -14.06 -2.57
N ILE A 13 -4.07 -14.24 -2.43
CA ILE A 13 -3.22 -13.37 -1.62
C ILE A 13 -3.18 -11.95 -2.20
N GLY A 14 -2.97 -11.82 -3.50
CA GLY A 14 -2.94 -10.52 -4.18
C GLY A 14 -4.24 -9.75 -4.00
N PRO A 15 -5.42 -10.32 -4.34
CA PRO A 15 -6.71 -9.67 -4.12
C PRO A 15 -6.97 -9.32 -2.65
N SER A 16 -6.58 -10.15 -1.71
CA SER A 16 -6.73 -9.87 -0.27
C SER A 16 -5.91 -8.66 0.16
N PHE A 17 -4.66 -8.56 -0.28
CA PHE A 17 -3.84 -7.39 -0.02
C PHE A 17 -4.43 -6.14 -0.67
N LEU A 18 -4.96 -6.25 -1.89
CA LEU A 18 -5.59 -5.12 -2.60
C LEU A 18 -6.80 -4.59 -1.83
N THR A 19 -7.67 -5.48 -1.35
CA THR A 19 -8.85 -5.11 -0.57
C THR A 19 -8.47 -4.40 0.73
N THR A 20 -7.50 -4.94 1.46
CA THR A 20 -7.04 -4.34 2.71
C THR A 20 -6.33 -3.01 2.46
N ALA A 21 -5.50 -2.93 1.43
CA ALA A 21 -4.84 -1.69 1.03
C ALA A 21 -5.85 -0.58 0.73
N SER A 22 -6.89 -0.90 -0.01
CA SER A 22 -7.95 0.06 -0.38
C SER A 22 -8.68 0.57 0.85
N ARG A 23 -8.96 -0.30 1.81
CA ARG A 23 -9.61 0.07 3.07
C ARG A 23 -8.70 0.99 3.90
N ASN A 24 -7.43 0.64 4.03
CA ASN A 24 -6.47 1.48 4.74
C ASN A 24 -6.30 2.85 4.08
N TYR A 25 -6.27 2.88 2.74
CA TYR A 25 -6.17 4.11 1.97
C TYR A 25 -7.35 5.06 2.25
N LEU A 26 -8.57 4.55 2.21
CA LEU A 26 -9.76 5.36 2.48
C LEU A 26 -9.76 5.89 3.91
N SER A 27 -9.38 5.07 4.88
CA SER A 27 -9.26 5.49 6.28
C SER A 27 -8.20 6.55 6.47
N ALA A 28 -7.03 6.38 5.85
CA ALA A 28 -5.96 7.37 5.90
C ALA A 28 -6.42 8.71 5.32
N ARG A 29 -7.11 8.67 4.20
CA ARG A 29 -7.64 9.86 3.53
C ARG A 29 -8.59 10.64 4.41
N ILE A 30 -9.53 9.94 5.07
CA ILE A 30 -10.47 10.55 6.00
C ILE A 30 -9.72 11.22 7.16
N LEU A 31 -8.74 10.55 7.73
CA LEU A 31 -7.96 11.10 8.84
C LEU A 31 -7.14 12.33 8.43
N PHE A 32 -6.52 12.31 7.25
CA PHE A 32 -5.81 13.48 6.73
C PHE A 32 -6.74 14.68 6.58
N LEU A 33 -7.93 14.47 6.04
CA LEU A 33 -8.91 15.54 5.82
C LEU A 33 -9.49 16.09 7.13
N ASN A 34 -9.39 15.32 8.23
CA ASN A 34 -9.82 15.72 9.56
C ASN A 34 -8.66 16.19 10.46
N GLY A 35 -7.47 16.39 9.91
CA GLY A 35 -6.32 16.90 10.65
C GLY A 35 -5.64 15.89 11.58
N GLN A 36 -5.98 14.62 11.48
CA GLN A 36 -5.35 13.54 12.27
C GLN A 36 -4.13 12.99 11.52
N PHE A 37 -3.13 13.85 11.33
CA PHE A 37 -2.02 13.58 10.41
C PHE A 37 -1.14 12.40 10.81
N TYR A 38 -0.90 12.24 12.09
CA TYR A 38 -0.05 11.15 12.58
C TYR A 38 -0.71 9.78 12.34
N ASP A 39 -1.95 9.63 12.79
CA ASP A 39 -2.70 8.38 12.59
C ASP A 39 -2.95 8.12 11.10
N ALA A 40 -3.20 9.16 10.34
CA ALA A 40 -3.32 9.08 8.88
C ALA A 40 -2.03 8.53 8.25
N GLY A 41 -0.87 9.01 8.71
CA GLY A 41 0.42 8.53 8.21
C GLY A 41 0.67 7.05 8.48
N ILE A 42 0.24 6.56 9.64
CA ILE A 42 0.32 5.13 9.98
C ILE A 42 -0.53 4.30 9.02
N LEU A 43 -1.78 4.69 8.79
CA LEU A 43 -2.67 3.98 7.87
C LEU A 43 -2.25 4.12 6.41
N ALA A 44 -1.68 5.26 6.03
CA ALA A 44 -1.12 5.46 4.70
C ALA A 44 0.07 4.52 4.46
N HIS A 45 0.94 4.36 5.45
CA HIS A 45 2.04 3.39 5.40
C HIS A 45 1.50 1.98 5.13
N GLU A 46 0.50 1.58 5.90
CA GLU A 46 -0.16 0.29 5.74
C GLU A 46 -0.76 0.12 4.33
N ALA A 47 -1.40 1.16 3.82
CA ALA A 47 -2.01 1.14 2.50
C ALA A 47 -0.96 0.95 1.39
N ILE A 48 0.13 1.71 1.44
CA ILE A 48 1.19 1.65 0.44
C ILE A 48 1.93 0.31 0.50
N GLU A 49 2.28 -0.14 1.70
CA GLU A 49 2.92 -1.45 1.87
C GLU A 49 2.07 -2.56 1.24
N LYS A 50 0.80 -2.58 1.57
CA LYS A 50 -0.11 -3.64 1.12
C LYS A 50 -0.41 -3.57 -0.37
N ILE A 51 -0.52 -2.36 -0.95
CA ILE A 51 -0.76 -2.28 -2.39
C ILE A 51 0.48 -2.64 -3.21
N MET A 52 1.67 -2.34 -2.72
CA MET A 52 2.91 -2.81 -3.33
C MET A 52 2.99 -4.34 -3.30
N LYS A 53 2.68 -4.93 -2.15
CA LYS A 53 2.63 -6.39 -2.02
C LYS A 53 1.54 -7.01 -2.90
N ALA A 54 0.36 -6.39 -2.94
CA ALA A 54 -0.71 -6.82 -3.84
C ALA A 54 -0.24 -6.90 -5.29
N ALA A 55 0.43 -5.85 -5.76
CA ALA A 55 0.94 -5.80 -7.13
C ALA A 55 1.95 -6.92 -7.40
N LEU A 56 2.86 -7.17 -6.47
CA LEU A 56 3.84 -8.25 -6.60
C LEU A 56 3.18 -9.63 -6.67
N TYR A 57 2.23 -9.90 -5.78
CA TYR A 57 1.51 -11.19 -5.79
C TYR A 57 0.58 -11.36 -6.99
N LEU A 58 0.00 -10.27 -7.49
CA LEU A 58 -0.80 -10.32 -8.71
C LEU A 58 0.06 -10.57 -9.94
N LYS A 59 1.28 -10.03 -9.94
CA LYS A 59 2.25 -10.27 -11.01
C LYS A 59 2.74 -11.72 -11.03
N ASP A 60 3.00 -12.28 -9.86
CA ASP A 60 3.46 -13.67 -9.69
C ASP A 60 2.82 -14.28 -8.44
N PRO A 61 1.66 -14.96 -8.59
CA PRO A 61 0.98 -15.56 -7.44
C PRO A 61 1.77 -16.65 -6.72
N LYS A 62 2.77 -17.22 -7.37
CA LYS A 62 3.57 -18.32 -6.83
C LYS A 62 4.87 -17.87 -6.19
N ARG A 63 5.10 -16.55 -6.13
CA ARG A 63 6.34 -16.01 -5.57
C ARG A 63 6.51 -16.39 -4.10
N SER A 64 7.76 -16.38 -3.64
CA SER A 64 8.06 -16.48 -2.22
C SER A 64 7.42 -15.32 -1.45
N PRO A 65 7.03 -15.53 -0.18
CA PRO A 65 6.40 -14.47 0.60
C PRO A 65 7.22 -13.18 0.62
N VAL A 66 6.56 -12.07 0.32
CA VAL A 66 7.16 -10.73 0.38
C VAL A 66 7.16 -10.29 1.84
N ARG A 67 8.34 -10.12 2.40
CA ARG A 67 8.52 -9.75 3.80
C ARG A 67 9.02 -8.31 3.91
N GLY A 68 8.80 -7.70 5.07
CA GLY A 68 9.28 -6.37 5.40
C GLY A 68 8.21 -5.31 5.30
N HIS A 69 8.47 -4.22 6.02
CA HIS A 69 7.53 -3.10 6.16
C HIS A 69 8.14 -1.78 5.69
N VAL A 70 9.41 -1.79 5.25
CA VAL A 70 10.11 -0.57 4.86
C VAL A 70 9.77 -0.25 3.41
N LEU A 71 9.01 0.83 3.20
CA LEU A 71 8.51 1.21 1.88
C LEU A 71 9.63 1.47 0.88
N THR A 72 10.67 2.16 1.32
CA THR A 72 11.83 2.47 0.48
C THR A 72 12.64 1.22 0.11
N SER A 73 12.53 0.15 0.91
CA SER A 73 13.14 -1.15 0.59
C SER A 73 12.28 -1.99 -0.36
N LEU A 74 10.95 -1.86 -0.28
CA LEU A 74 10.03 -2.56 -1.18
C LEU A 74 10.00 -1.92 -2.58
N ARG A 75 10.19 -0.62 -2.66
CA ARG A 75 10.06 0.16 -3.89
C ARG A 75 10.90 -0.37 -5.06
N PRO A 76 12.20 -0.64 -4.91
CA PRO A 76 13.01 -1.09 -6.06
C PRO A 76 12.51 -2.39 -6.69
N GLY A 77 12.06 -3.34 -5.89
CA GLY A 77 11.50 -4.60 -6.39
C GLY A 77 10.21 -4.39 -7.17
N VAL A 78 9.34 -3.53 -6.65
CA VAL A 78 8.09 -3.16 -7.31
C VAL A 78 8.36 -2.46 -8.65
N GLU A 79 9.27 -1.51 -8.66
CA GLU A 79 9.67 -0.80 -9.87
C GLU A 79 10.22 -1.76 -10.94
N ALA A 80 11.11 -2.66 -10.53
CA ALA A 80 11.73 -3.62 -11.44
C ALA A 80 10.70 -4.57 -12.07
N GLU A 81 9.77 -5.08 -11.25
CA GLU A 81 8.79 -6.05 -11.73
C GLU A 81 7.65 -5.43 -12.52
N LEU A 82 7.22 -4.22 -12.18
CA LEU A 82 6.08 -3.58 -12.81
C LEU A 82 6.47 -2.59 -13.91
N GLY A 83 7.77 -2.28 -14.03
CA GLY A 83 8.24 -1.32 -15.04
C GLY A 83 7.76 0.10 -14.78
N ILE A 84 7.67 0.51 -13.53
CA ILE A 84 7.22 1.84 -13.12
C ILE A 84 8.31 2.54 -12.31
N ASP A 85 8.21 3.86 -12.21
CA ASP A 85 9.13 4.69 -11.40
C ASP A 85 8.34 5.32 -10.25
N LEU A 86 8.75 5.02 -9.03
CA LEU A 86 8.15 5.55 -7.79
C LEU A 86 9.10 6.48 -7.04
N SER A 87 10.23 6.86 -7.64
CA SER A 87 11.25 7.65 -6.97
C SER A 87 10.76 9.04 -6.52
N GLU A 88 9.79 9.62 -7.21
CA GLU A 88 9.20 10.91 -6.83
C GLU A 88 8.49 10.86 -5.47
N PHE A 89 8.19 9.66 -4.95
CA PHE A 89 7.47 9.48 -3.69
C PHE A 89 8.37 9.17 -2.50
N ASP A 90 9.70 9.23 -2.65
CA ASP A 90 10.62 8.88 -1.56
C ASP A 90 10.42 9.72 -0.31
N THR A 91 10.24 11.02 -0.45
CA THR A 91 9.96 11.91 0.69
C THR A 91 8.66 11.54 1.39
N LEU A 92 7.63 11.22 0.63
CA LEU A 92 6.35 10.76 1.16
C LEU A 92 6.51 9.44 1.92
N PHE A 93 7.21 8.48 1.32
CA PHE A 93 7.45 7.18 1.94
C PHE A 93 8.25 7.31 3.23
N ASN A 94 9.27 8.15 3.26
CA ASN A 94 10.04 8.42 4.47
C ASN A 94 9.16 9.02 5.57
N TYR A 95 8.27 9.92 5.23
CA TYR A 95 7.32 10.49 6.19
C TYR A 95 6.41 9.41 6.78
N PHE A 96 5.85 8.54 5.94
CA PHE A 96 5.00 7.45 6.40
C PHE A 96 5.76 6.43 7.23
N GLU A 97 7.03 6.15 6.90
CA GLU A 97 7.89 5.28 7.70
C GLU A 97 8.13 5.83 9.08
N VAL A 98 8.35 7.15 9.20
CA VAL A 98 8.51 7.80 10.50
C VAL A 98 7.23 7.68 11.33
N CYS A 99 6.07 7.92 10.73
CA CYS A 99 4.79 7.74 11.43
C CYS A 99 4.62 6.30 11.92
N TYR A 100 4.93 5.33 11.08
CA TYR A 100 4.82 3.92 11.41
C TYR A 100 5.80 3.50 12.51
N ASP A 101 7.06 3.93 12.42
CA ASP A 101 8.11 3.57 13.39
C ASP A 101 7.81 4.12 14.79
N TYR A 102 7.15 5.28 14.88
CA TYR A 102 6.81 5.93 16.14
C TYR A 102 5.34 5.78 16.52
N ARG A 103 4.71 4.68 16.15
CA ARG A 103 3.27 4.45 16.38
C ARG A 103 2.89 4.10 17.82
N TYR A 104 3.84 3.74 18.65
CA TYR A 104 3.57 3.42 20.05
C TYR A 104 3.41 4.68 20.91
N PRO A 105 2.59 4.63 21.98
CA PRO A 105 2.28 5.83 22.78
C PRO A 105 3.48 6.51 23.43
N ASP A 106 4.52 5.75 23.78
CA ASP A 106 5.73 6.23 24.46
C ASP A 106 6.84 6.65 23.48
N ASP A 107 6.65 6.44 22.19
CA ASP A 107 7.60 6.87 21.18
C ASP A 107 7.53 8.40 21.00
N PRO A 108 8.69 9.07 20.76
CA PRO A 108 8.66 10.50 20.45
C PRO A 108 8.01 10.74 19.09
N LYS A 109 6.96 11.57 19.07
CA LYS A 109 6.26 11.90 17.82
C LYS A 109 7.08 12.87 16.98
N PRO A 110 7.06 12.74 15.64
CA PRO A 110 7.67 13.72 14.75
C PRO A 110 7.07 15.11 15.01
N LYS A 111 7.94 16.12 15.08
CA LYS A 111 7.50 17.49 15.41
C LYS A 111 6.94 18.24 14.21
N ASP A 112 7.37 17.87 13.00
CA ASP A 112 6.98 18.57 11.78
C ASP A 112 5.96 17.72 11.02
N PHE A 113 4.69 18.03 11.25
CA PHE A 113 3.63 17.52 10.40
C PHE A 113 3.42 18.53 9.29
N ALA A 114 3.81 18.18 8.07
CA ALA A 114 3.43 18.99 6.93
C ALA A 114 1.90 19.05 6.87
N THR A 115 1.40 20.23 6.57
CA THR A 115 -0.04 20.45 6.42
C THR A 115 -0.62 19.45 5.43
N GLY A 116 -1.64 18.72 5.86
CA GLY A 116 -2.10 17.47 5.28
C GLY A 116 -2.50 17.48 3.81
N THR A 117 -2.75 18.63 3.18
CA THR A 117 -3.20 18.68 1.78
C THR A 117 -2.15 18.22 0.78
N VAL A 118 -0.86 18.47 1.04
CA VAL A 118 0.22 18.03 0.15
C VAL A 118 0.35 16.51 0.19
N TYR A 119 0.34 15.94 1.39
CA TYR A 119 0.49 14.48 1.54
C TYR A 119 -0.73 13.71 1.02
N VAL A 120 -1.94 14.24 1.17
CA VAL A 120 -3.14 13.62 0.61
C VAL A 120 -3.04 13.54 -0.91
N LYS A 121 -2.62 14.61 -1.57
CA LYS A 121 -2.47 14.62 -3.03
C LYS A 121 -1.44 13.63 -3.51
N LEU A 122 -0.30 13.55 -2.82
CA LEU A 122 0.76 12.59 -3.17
C LEU A 122 0.34 11.15 -2.88
N LEU A 123 -0.35 10.93 -1.77
CA LEU A 123 -0.92 9.64 -1.44
C LEU A 123 -1.92 9.19 -2.50
N ASP A 124 -2.82 10.06 -2.90
CA ASP A 124 -3.79 9.78 -3.97
C ASP A 124 -3.06 9.39 -5.26
N LYS A 125 -2.03 10.15 -5.63
CA LYS A 125 -1.28 9.92 -6.86
C LYS A 125 -0.61 8.55 -6.88
N VAL A 126 0.12 8.21 -5.83
CA VAL A 126 0.84 6.92 -5.77
C VAL A 126 -0.13 5.75 -5.61
N PHE A 127 -1.15 5.90 -4.78
CA PHE A 127 -2.11 4.82 -4.55
C PHE A 127 -2.91 4.51 -5.82
N ILE A 128 -3.44 5.52 -6.50
CA ILE A 128 -4.20 5.35 -7.73
C ILE A 128 -3.33 4.72 -8.82
N SER A 129 -2.07 5.14 -8.94
CA SER A 129 -1.13 4.57 -9.89
C SER A 129 -0.92 3.06 -9.66
N LEU A 130 -0.68 2.66 -8.41
CA LEU A 130 -0.49 1.25 -8.05
C LEU A 130 -1.79 0.45 -8.16
N HIS A 131 -2.91 1.04 -7.77
CA HIS A 131 -4.23 0.41 -7.89
C HIS A 131 -4.58 0.13 -9.34
N SER A 132 -4.36 1.09 -10.24
CA SER A 132 -4.57 0.92 -11.67
C SER A 132 -3.73 -0.23 -12.22
N LYS A 133 -2.48 -0.34 -11.77
CA LYS A 133 -1.59 -1.43 -12.16
C LYS A 133 -2.11 -2.79 -11.67
N CYS A 134 -2.61 -2.85 -10.45
CA CYS A 134 -3.24 -4.05 -9.91
C CYS A 134 -4.45 -4.48 -10.75
N LEU A 135 -5.29 -3.54 -11.15
CA LEU A 135 -6.45 -3.83 -12.01
C LEU A 135 -6.03 -4.36 -13.37
N GLU A 136 -5.00 -3.79 -13.98
CA GLU A 136 -4.44 -4.31 -15.24
C GLU A 136 -4.00 -5.77 -15.09
N LEU A 137 -3.28 -6.08 -14.01
CA LEU A 137 -2.81 -7.44 -13.76
C LEU A 137 -3.95 -8.43 -13.57
N ILE A 138 -5.02 -8.02 -12.89
CA ILE A 138 -6.23 -8.84 -12.73
C ILE A 138 -6.89 -9.09 -14.08
N GLN A 139 -7.03 -8.07 -14.91
CA GLN A 139 -7.63 -8.19 -16.25
C GLN A 139 -6.81 -9.11 -17.14
N ASP A 140 -5.48 -8.97 -17.13
CA ASP A 140 -4.58 -9.81 -17.89
C ASP A 140 -4.73 -11.29 -17.50
N ASP A 141 -4.84 -11.56 -16.20
CA ASP A 141 -5.05 -12.92 -15.69
C ASP A 141 -6.39 -13.49 -16.17
N LEU A 142 -7.46 -12.71 -16.12
CA LEU A 142 -8.78 -13.13 -16.58
C LEU A 142 -8.78 -13.46 -18.09
N VAL A 143 -8.05 -12.69 -18.89
CA VAL A 143 -7.93 -12.94 -20.34
C VAL A 143 -7.14 -14.21 -20.61
N ARG A 144 -6.06 -14.48 -19.87
CA ARG A 144 -5.23 -15.68 -20.05
C ARG A 144 -5.93 -16.98 -19.67
N ASN A 145 -6.87 -16.90 -18.72
CA ASN A 145 -7.57 -18.07 -18.18
C ASN A 145 -8.96 -18.30 -18.78
N ARG A 146 -9.21 -17.72 -19.95
CA ARG A 146 -10.43 -18.00 -20.73
C ARG A 146 -10.27 -19.24 -21.58
#